data_cb039a23fa64228795932b963087cde2
#
_entry.id   cb039a23fa64228795932b963087cde2
#
_cell.length_a   1.000
_cell.length_b   1.000
_cell.length_c   1.000
_cell.angle_alpha   90.00
_cell.angle_beta   90.00
_cell.angle_gamma   90.00
#
_symmetry.space_group_name_H-M   'P 1'
#
loop_
_entity.id
_entity.type
_entity.pdbx_description
1 polymer ?
#
loop_
_entity_poly.entity_id
_entity_poly.type
_entity_poly.pdbx_seq_one_letter_code
_entity_poly.pdbx_strand_id
1 'polypeptide(L)'
;MNHQSNAVAPFGVIFDMDGVLVDSAEAHWESWRLLAEENDRSATRDQFAATFGRRNRDIIPILFGEVSSTTMKALAERKEVIYRELVCEAPPIVDGAVALVRSLHAAGVALAVGSSGPRANIDLVLTAMGIADAVAVIVSADDVTRGKPDPQV
;
A
#
# COMPACT_ATOMS: atom_id res chain seq x y z
N MET A 1 19.98 -18.84 -35.03
CA MET A 1 18.82 -18.48 -34.20
C MET A 1 19.07 -19.07 -32.83
N ASN A 2 19.56 -18.21 -31.88
CA ASN A 2 19.78 -18.64 -30.50
C ASN A 2 18.46 -18.58 -29.77
N HIS A 3 17.83 -19.71 -29.53
CA HIS A 3 16.81 -19.83 -28.48
C HIS A 3 17.52 -19.68 -27.12
N GLN A 4 17.57 -18.46 -26.59
CA GLN A 4 17.79 -18.32 -25.16
C GLN A 4 16.57 -18.96 -24.48
N SER A 5 16.77 -20.13 -23.89
CA SER A 5 15.81 -20.69 -22.95
C SER A 5 15.74 -19.72 -21.78
N ASN A 6 14.63 -18.98 -21.63
CA ASN A 6 14.32 -18.26 -20.41
C ASN A 6 14.14 -19.31 -19.30
N ALA A 7 15.24 -19.71 -18.68
CA ALA A 7 15.19 -20.51 -17.47
C ALA A 7 14.52 -19.63 -16.40
N VAL A 8 13.36 -20.05 -15.92
CA VAL A 8 12.67 -19.38 -14.82
C VAL A 8 13.59 -19.41 -13.61
N ALA A 9 13.81 -18.28 -12.96
CA ALA A 9 14.62 -18.20 -11.75
C ALA A 9 14.06 -19.16 -10.69
N PRO A 10 14.91 -19.83 -9.89
CA PRO A 10 14.49 -20.83 -8.91
C PRO A 10 13.78 -20.24 -7.68
N PHE A 11 13.56 -18.92 -7.64
CA PHE A 11 12.90 -18.18 -6.55
C PHE A 11 12.02 -17.06 -7.09
N GLY A 12 11.09 -16.61 -6.29
CA GLY A 12 10.30 -15.40 -6.50
C GLY A 12 10.56 -14.36 -5.42
N VAL A 13 10.13 -13.13 -5.65
CA VAL A 13 10.20 -12.04 -4.68
C VAL A 13 8.81 -11.49 -4.45
N ILE A 14 8.46 -11.33 -3.16
CA ILE A 14 7.25 -10.64 -2.73
C ILE A 14 7.68 -9.32 -2.10
N PHE A 15 7.26 -8.22 -2.68
CA PHE A 15 7.49 -6.88 -2.13
C PHE A 15 6.33 -6.46 -1.22
N ASP A 16 6.66 -5.82 -0.11
CA ASP A 16 5.71 -4.91 0.53
C ASP A 16 5.66 -3.60 -0.27
N MET A 17 4.62 -2.81 -0.09
CA MET A 17 4.46 -1.53 -0.77
C MET A 17 4.93 -0.37 0.10
N ASP A 18 4.25 -0.17 1.23
CA ASP A 18 4.46 0.98 2.11
C ASP A 18 5.76 0.86 2.91
N GLY A 19 6.64 1.85 2.78
CA GLY A 19 7.97 1.83 3.36
C GLY A 19 9.00 0.98 2.61
N VAL A 20 8.62 0.32 1.49
CA VAL A 20 9.50 -0.54 0.69
C VAL A 20 9.58 -0.04 -0.76
N LEU A 21 8.47 0.03 -1.46
CA LEU A 21 8.40 0.57 -2.83
C LEU A 21 8.14 2.08 -2.83
N VAL A 22 7.39 2.56 -1.85
CA VAL A 22 7.07 3.99 -1.65
C VAL A 22 7.27 4.38 -0.19
N ASP A 23 7.82 5.57 0.05
CA ASP A 23 7.90 6.18 1.39
C ASP A 23 6.60 6.93 1.69
N SER A 24 5.55 6.16 1.94
CA SER A 24 4.18 6.65 2.05
C SER A 24 3.78 7.17 3.43
N ALA A 25 4.69 7.16 4.41
CA ALA A 25 4.38 7.50 5.81
C ALA A 25 3.76 8.90 5.96
N GLU A 26 4.32 9.90 5.27
CA GLU A 26 3.82 11.28 5.33
C GLU A 26 2.45 11.41 4.65
N ALA A 27 2.24 10.75 3.51
CA ALA A 27 0.95 10.76 2.81
C ALA A 27 -0.15 10.07 3.65
N HIS A 28 0.18 8.99 4.35
CA HIS A 28 -0.74 8.34 5.29
C HIS A 28 -1.06 9.24 6.48
N TRP A 29 -0.03 9.88 7.07
CA TRP A 29 -0.25 10.85 8.14
C TRP A 29 -1.19 11.97 7.70
N GLU A 30 -0.90 12.60 6.57
CA GLU A 30 -1.68 13.71 6.06
C GLU A 30 -3.13 13.30 5.74
N SER A 31 -3.33 12.08 5.21
CA SER A 31 -4.68 11.57 4.94
C SER A 31 -5.51 11.37 6.22
N TRP A 32 -4.89 10.94 7.33
CA TRP A 32 -5.57 10.85 8.62
C TRP A 32 -5.85 12.22 9.23
N ARG A 33 -4.91 13.17 9.11
CA ARG A 33 -5.06 14.54 9.57
C ARG A 33 -6.24 15.24 8.88
N LEU A 34 -6.27 15.17 7.54
CA LEU A 34 -7.34 15.74 6.74
C LEU A 34 -8.71 15.08 7.02
N LEU A 35 -8.75 13.75 7.13
CA LEU A 35 -9.97 13.04 7.51
C LEU A 35 -10.49 13.50 8.88
N ALA A 36 -9.60 13.67 9.86
CA ALA A 36 -9.97 14.15 11.18
C ALA A 36 -10.56 15.57 11.10
N GLU A 37 -9.93 16.49 10.35
CA GLU A 37 -10.43 17.84 10.12
C GLU A 37 -11.81 17.85 9.42
N GLU A 38 -12.02 17.02 8.39
CA GLU A 38 -13.32 16.87 7.73
C GLU A 38 -14.46 16.44 8.69
N ASN A 39 -14.11 15.91 9.85
CA ASN A 39 -15.05 15.41 10.86
C ASN A 39 -15.00 16.19 12.19
N ASP A 40 -14.50 17.44 12.17
CA ASP A 40 -14.36 18.30 13.34
C ASP A 40 -13.55 17.67 14.48
N ARG A 41 -12.52 16.90 14.13
CA ARG A 41 -11.58 16.21 15.02
C ARG A 41 -10.15 16.64 14.74
N SER A 42 -9.25 16.26 15.64
CA SER A 42 -7.81 16.41 15.44
C SER A 42 -7.09 15.07 15.60
N ALA A 43 -6.13 14.81 14.77
CA ALA A 43 -5.18 13.73 14.93
C ALA A 43 -3.79 14.31 15.27
N THR A 44 -2.99 13.59 16.06
CA THR A 44 -1.61 13.98 16.36
C THR A 44 -0.62 13.01 15.73
N ARG A 45 0.61 13.49 15.47
CA ARG A 45 1.67 12.62 14.92
C ARG A 45 1.99 11.44 15.86
N ASP A 46 1.90 11.64 17.17
CA ASP A 46 2.16 10.58 18.15
C ASP A 46 1.08 9.48 18.07
N GLN A 47 -0.19 9.88 17.92
CA GLN A 47 -1.28 8.91 17.70
C GLN A 47 -1.08 8.13 16.41
N PHE A 48 -0.71 8.82 15.33
CA PHE A 48 -0.40 8.17 14.05
C PHE A 48 0.78 7.21 14.18
N ALA A 49 1.91 7.64 14.75
CA ALA A 49 3.09 6.81 14.91
C ALA A 49 2.79 5.52 15.70
N ALA A 50 1.95 5.62 16.74
CA ALA A 50 1.53 4.45 17.53
C ALA A 50 0.64 3.47 16.76
N THR A 51 0.08 3.89 15.61
CA THR A 51 -0.86 3.09 14.80
C THR A 51 -0.33 2.73 13.42
N PHE A 52 0.83 3.23 13.04
CA PHE A 52 1.41 3.00 11.71
C PHE A 52 1.50 1.51 11.37
N GLY A 53 1.08 1.15 10.16
CA GLY A 53 1.05 -0.24 9.70
C GLY A 53 -0.20 -1.03 10.13
N ARG A 54 -1.08 -0.47 10.98
CA ARG A 54 -2.37 -1.09 11.31
C ARG A 54 -3.39 -0.84 10.21
N ARG A 55 -4.46 -1.64 10.21
CA ARG A 55 -5.59 -1.45 9.28
C ARG A 55 -6.47 -0.29 9.72
N ASN A 56 -7.13 0.36 8.78
CA ASN A 56 -8.04 1.48 9.06
C ASN A 56 -9.05 1.18 10.16
N ARG A 57 -9.64 -0.03 10.17
CA ARG A 57 -10.60 -0.46 11.20
C ARG A 57 -10.03 -0.49 12.63
N ASP A 58 -8.71 -0.61 12.75
CA ASP A 58 -8.02 -0.65 14.04
C ASP A 58 -7.59 0.78 14.48
N ILE A 59 -7.49 1.72 13.52
CA ILE A 59 -7.09 3.12 13.74
C ILE A 59 -8.30 4.02 13.99
N ILE A 60 -9.39 3.82 13.26
CA ILE A 60 -10.59 4.66 13.35
C ILE A 60 -11.13 4.76 14.79
N PRO A 61 -11.26 3.68 15.58
CA PRO A 61 -11.74 3.81 16.97
C PRO A 61 -10.81 4.65 17.86
N ILE A 62 -9.52 4.69 17.56
CA ILE A 62 -8.53 5.49 18.31
C ILE A 62 -8.70 6.98 18.03
N LEU A 63 -8.97 7.35 16.77
CA LEU A 63 -9.08 8.75 16.34
C LEU A 63 -10.52 9.29 16.50
N PHE A 64 -11.52 8.46 16.26
CA PHE A 64 -12.93 8.88 16.18
C PHE A 64 -13.80 8.33 17.31
N GLY A 65 -13.27 7.45 18.17
CA GLY A 65 -14.05 6.72 19.16
C GLY A 65 -14.87 5.58 18.54
N GLU A 66 -15.79 5.02 19.34
CA GLU A 66 -16.68 3.97 18.84
C GLU A 66 -17.67 4.56 17.82
N VAL A 67 -17.74 3.95 16.66
CA VAL A 67 -18.62 4.34 15.55
C VAL A 67 -19.39 3.13 15.03
N SER A 68 -20.51 3.37 14.34
CA SER A 68 -21.26 2.30 13.68
C SER A 68 -20.44 1.63 12.57
N SER A 69 -20.80 0.41 12.21
CA SER A 69 -20.13 -0.30 11.08
C SER A 69 -20.22 0.47 9.76
N THR A 70 -21.35 1.16 9.52
CA THR A 70 -21.54 2.00 8.34
C THR A 70 -20.61 3.21 8.36
N THR A 71 -20.50 3.91 9.49
CA THR A 71 -19.58 5.04 9.67
C THR A 71 -18.12 4.57 9.55
N MET A 72 -17.78 3.44 10.15
CA MET A 72 -16.45 2.82 10.04
C MET A 72 -16.04 2.64 8.58
N LYS A 73 -16.94 2.07 7.78
CA LYS A 73 -16.70 1.84 6.34
C LYS A 73 -16.51 3.15 5.60
N ALA A 74 -17.40 4.13 5.82
CA ALA A 74 -17.33 5.44 5.16
C ALA A 74 -16.03 6.19 5.48
N LEU A 75 -15.61 6.22 6.76
CA LEU A 75 -14.36 6.84 7.17
C LEU A 75 -13.13 6.14 6.55
N ALA A 76 -13.13 4.80 6.53
CA ALA A 76 -12.06 4.05 5.92
C ALA A 76 -11.95 4.32 4.41
N GLU A 77 -13.06 4.31 3.69
CA GLU A 77 -13.11 4.63 2.25
C GLU A 77 -12.65 6.06 1.97
N ARG A 78 -13.16 7.05 2.73
CA ARG A 78 -12.78 8.47 2.55
C ARG A 78 -11.28 8.67 2.81
N LYS A 79 -10.72 8.06 3.85
CA LYS A 79 -9.28 8.10 4.13
C LYS A 79 -8.45 7.62 2.93
N GLU A 80 -8.85 6.52 2.31
CA GLU A 80 -8.10 5.99 1.16
C GLU A 80 -8.28 6.85 -0.11
N VAL A 81 -9.42 7.52 -0.27
CA VAL A 81 -9.60 8.53 -1.33
C VAL A 81 -8.63 9.69 -1.12
N ILE A 82 -8.56 10.25 0.10
CA ILE A 82 -7.63 11.35 0.43
C ILE A 82 -6.18 10.91 0.17
N TYR A 83 -5.79 9.70 0.61
CA TYR A 83 -4.45 9.18 0.35
C TYR A 83 -4.12 9.17 -1.16
N ARG A 84 -5.03 8.65 -1.98
CA ARG A 84 -4.82 8.63 -3.44
C ARG A 84 -4.76 10.02 -4.06
N GLU A 85 -5.57 10.96 -3.59
CA GLU A 85 -5.52 12.37 -4.00
C GLU A 85 -4.14 12.99 -3.71
N LEU A 86 -3.54 12.66 -2.56
CA LEU A 86 -2.20 13.15 -2.18
C LEU A 86 -1.07 12.57 -3.02
N VAL A 87 -1.17 11.30 -3.45
CA VAL A 87 -0.05 10.61 -4.10
C VAL A 87 -0.22 10.45 -5.62
N CYS A 88 -1.38 10.80 -6.20
CA CYS A 88 -1.68 10.52 -7.60
C CYS A 88 -0.74 11.23 -8.59
N GLU A 89 -0.29 12.45 -8.29
CA GLU A 89 0.58 13.22 -9.20
C GLU A 89 2.05 12.86 -9.04
N ALA A 90 2.48 12.58 -7.80
CA ALA A 90 3.88 12.31 -7.48
C ALA A 90 3.99 11.35 -6.29
N PRO A 91 3.81 10.04 -6.48
CA PRO A 91 4.01 9.08 -5.40
C PRO A 91 5.47 9.14 -4.90
N PRO A 92 5.69 9.08 -3.58
CA PRO A 92 7.04 9.16 -2.99
C PRO A 92 7.79 7.83 -3.18
N ILE A 93 8.24 7.58 -4.41
CA ILE A 93 8.93 6.34 -4.79
C ILE A 93 10.27 6.25 -4.06
N VAL A 94 10.56 5.10 -3.46
CA VAL A 94 11.85 4.83 -2.82
C VAL A 94 12.95 4.76 -3.90
N ASP A 95 14.07 5.45 -3.64
CA ASP A 95 15.20 5.47 -4.57
C ASP A 95 15.68 4.05 -4.89
N GLY A 96 15.82 3.77 -6.19
CA GLY A 96 16.24 2.47 -6.69
C GLY A 96 15.16 1.39 -6.77
N ALA A 97 13.96 1.59 -6.20
CA ALA A 97 12.90 0.58 -6.22
C ALA A 97 12.50 0.17 -7.64
N VAL A 98 12.27 1.14 -8.52
CA VAL A 98 11.93 0.86 -9.94
C VAL A 98 13.05 0.09 -10.64
N ALA A 99 14.30 0.50 -10.44
CA ALA A 99 15.45 -0.15 -11.07
C ALA A 99 15.60 -1.61 -10.59
N LEU A 100 15.41 -1.86 -9.29
CA LEU A 100 15.45 -3.20 -8.70
C LEU A 100 14.35 -4.08 -9.30
N VAL A 101 13.09 -3.63 -9.30
CA VAL A 101 11.96 -4.39 -9.84
C VAL A 101 12.19 -4.72 -11.31
N ARG A 102 12.61 -3.74 -12.12
CA ARG A 102 12.89 -3.94 -13.54
C ARG A 102 14.06 -4.92 -13.79
N SER A 103 15.12 -4.85 -12.97
CA SER A 103 16.27 -5.75 -13.08
C SER A 103 15.89 -7.21 -12.75
N LEU A 104 15.11 -7.42 -11.69
CA LEU A 104 14.61 -8.73 -11.30
C LEU A 104 13.67 -9.31 -12.36
N HIS A 105 12.75 -8.49 -12.86
CA HIS A 105 11.84 -8.90 -13.94
C HIS A 105 12.61 -9.30 -15.20
N ALA A 106 13.59 -8.50 -15.62
CA ALA A 106 14.43 -8.81 -16.78
C ALA A 106 15.28 -10.10 -16.59
N ALA A 107 15.61 -10.45 -15.34
CA ALA A 107 16.28 -11.70 -14.98
C ALA A 107 15.33 -12.90 -14.92
N GLY A 108 14.03 -12.74 -15.20
CA GLY A 108 13.03 -13.80 -15.18
C GLY A 108 12.57 -14.21 -13.79
N VAL A 109 12.79 -13.36 -12.77
CA VAL A 109 12.31 -13.60 -11.41
C VAL A 109 10.81 -13.31 -11.35
N ALA A 110 10.02 -14.22 -10.80
CA ALA A 110 8.61 -14.00 -10.54
C ALA A 110 8.43 -12.97 -9.42
N LEU A 111 7.64 -11.91 -9.67
CA LEU A 111 7.45 -10.81 -8.72
C LEU A 111 6.00 -10.72 -8.27
N ALA A 112 5.80 -10.47 -6.99
CA ALA A 112 4.51 -10.22 -6.38
C ALA A 112 4.56 -9.01 -5.45
N VAL A 113 3.41 -8.43 -5.16
CA VAL A 113 3.23 -7.42 -4.11
C VAL A 113 2.22 -7.95 -3.08
N GLY A 114 2.58 -7.88 -1.80
CA GLY A 114 1.70 -8.18 -0.67
C GLY A 114 1.58 -6.96 0.24
N SER A 115 0.43 -6.30 0.27
CA SER A 115 0.21 -5.07 1.04
C SER A 115 -1.00 -5.15 1.94
N SER A 116 -0.96 -4.43 3.07
CA SER A 116 -2.10 -4.21 3.96
C SER A 116 -3.06 -3.11 3.48
N GLY A 117 -2.70 -2.42 2.39
CA GLY A 117 -3.53 -1.41 1.74
C GLY A 117 -4.58 -2.00 0.79
N PRO A 118 -5.60 -1.21 0.41
CA PRO A 118 -6.59 -1.62 -0.58
C PRO A 118 -5.98 -1.71 -1.99
N ARG A 119 -6.57 -2.57 -2.81
CA ARG A 119 -6.12 -2.84 -4.18
C ARG A 119 -5.96 -1.57 -5.01
N ALA A 120 -6.87 -0.62 -4.91
CA ALA A 120 -6.84 0.63 -5.67
C ALA A 120 -5.59 1.49 -5.39
N ASN A 121 -5.05 1.46 -4.16
CA ASN A 121 -3.81 2.16 -3.83
C ASN A 121 -2.61 1.51 -4.49
N ILE A 122 -2.56 0.16 -4.48
CA ILE A 122 -1.48 -0.61 -5.09
C ILE A 122 -1.46 -0.37 -6.59
N ASP A 123 -2.60 -0.48 -7.27
CA ASP A 123 -2.72 -0.28 -8.71
C ASP A 123 -2.29 1.14 -9.12
N LEU A 124 -2.68 2.17 -8.35
CA LEU A 124 -2.26 3.55 -8.57
C LEU A 124 -0.74 3.69 -8.50
N VAL A 125 -0.13 3.19 -7.41
CA VAL A 125 1.32 3.30 -7.18
C VAL A 125 2.10 2.55 -8.25
N LEU A 126 1.77 1.27 -8.52
CA LEU A 126 2.49 0.46 -9.52
C LEU A 126 2.37 1.06 -10.94
N THR A 127 1.22 1.67 -11.26
CA THR A 127 1.02 2.37 -12.53
C THR A 127 1.91 3.61 -12.61
N ALA A 128 1.93 4.44 -11.56
CA ALA A 128 2.75 5.65 -11.52
C ALA A 128 4.26 5.33 -11.52
N MET A 129 4.68 4.22 -10.91
CA MET A 129 6.05 3.70 -10.99
C MET A 129 6.40 3.12 -12.37
N GLY A 130 5.41 2.87 -13.23
CA GLY A 130 5.60 2.22 -14.53
C GLY A 130 6.07 0.77 -14.43
N ILE A 131 5.71 0.02 -13.37
CA ILE A 131 6.15 -1.36 -13.12
C ILE A 131 4.99 -2.37 -12.99
N ALA A 132 3.76 -1.94 -13.25
CA ALA A 132 2.58 -2.80 -13.13
C ALA A 132 2.68 -4.07 -13.99
N ASP A 133 3.33 -3.99 -15.16
CA ASP A 133 3.57 -5.11 -16.09
C ASP A 133 4.61 -6.13 -15.56
N ALA A 134 5.45 -5.73 -14.61
CA ALA A 134 6.48 -6.59 -14.03
C ALA A 134 5.95 -7.43 -12.85
N VAL A 135 4.81 -7.07 -12.26
CA VAL A 135 4.23 -7.74 -11.09
C VAL A 135 3.17 -8.74 -11.53
N ALA A 136 3.43 -10.02 -11.31
CA ALA A 136 2.53 -11.10 -11.73
C ALA A 136 1.34 -11.31 -10.79
N VAL A 137 1.51 -11.06 -9.48
CA VAL A 137 0.50 -11.29 -8.44
C VAL A 137 0.47 -10.11 -7.48
N ILE A 138 -0.72 -9.68 -7.12
CA ILE A 138 -0.96 -8.68 -6.08
C ILE A 138 -1.93 -9.27 -5.07
N VAL A 139 -1.54 -9.24 -3.79
CA VAL A 139 -2.40 -9.56 -2.64
C VAL A 139 -2.56 -8.28 -1.82
N SER A 140 -3.79 -7.84 -1.66
CA SER A 140 -4.20 -6.61 -0.97
C SER A 140 -4.99 -6.90 0.30
N ALA A 141 -5.35 -5.87 1.05
CA ALA A 141 -6.29 -5.99 2.16
C ALA A 141 -7.66 -6.54 1.74
N ASP A 142 -8.05 -6.35 0.47
CA ASP A 142 -9.35 -6.77 -0.06
C ASP A 142 -9.40 -8.29 -0.31
N ASP A 143 -8.24 -8.93 -0.45
CA ASP A 143 -8.11 -10.36 -0.77
C ASP A 143 -8.03 -11.26 0.47
N VAL A 144 -7.87 -10.68 1.68
CA VAL A 144 -7.59 -11.42 2.91
C VAL A 144 -8.54 -11.06 4.05
N THR A 145 -8.85 -12.04 4.89
CA THR A 145 -9.64 -11.79 6.12
C THR A 145 -8.74 -11.44 7.31
N ARG A 146 -7.50 -11.91 7.31
CA ARG A 146 -6.48 -11.63 8.32
C ARG A 146 -5.28 -10.95 7.68
N GLY A 147 -4.94 -9.75 8.17
CA GLY A 147 -3.78 -8.99 7.69
C GLY A 147 -2.48 -9.42 8.37
N LYS A 148 -1.36 -8.86 7.91
CA LYS A 148 -0.03 -9.07 8.51
C LYS A 148 -0.07 -8.90 10.04
N PRO A 149 0.61 -9.74 10.82
CA PRO A 149 1.62 -10.74 10.43
C PRO A 149 1.06 -12.12 10.03
N ASP A 150 -0.24 -12.26 9.82
CA ASP A 150 -0.82 -13.54 9.34
C ASP A 150 -0.31 -13.81 7.91
N PRO A 151 0.12 -15.05 7.60
CA PRO A 151 0.68 -15.38 6.28
C PRO A 151 -0.35 -15.48 5.15
N GLN A 152 -1.56 -15.00 5.36
CA GLN A 152 -2.60 -14.96 4.34
C GLN A 152 -2.31 -13.90 3.25
N VAL A 153 -1.55 -12.85 3.60
CA VAL A 153 -1.10 -11.80 2.67
C VAL A 153 0.09 -12.29 1.85
#